data_95f25ed0978f46fdedbeed1bf458947c
#
_entry.id   95f25ed0978f46fdedbeed1bf458947c
#
_cell.length_a   1.000
_cell.length_b   1.000
_cell.length_c   1.000
_cell.angle_alpha   90.00
_cell.angle_beta   90.00
_cell.angle_gamma   90.00
#
_symmetry.space_group_name_H-M   'P 1'
#
loop_
_entity.id
_entity.type
_entity.pdbx_description
1 polymer ?
#
loop_
_entity_poly.entity_id
_entity_poly.type
_entity_poly.pdbx_seq_one_letter_code
_entity_poly.pdbx_strand_id
1 'polypeptide(L)'
;MSGFAEYSRQFPIGNLSLGVRYEHVTFDYYKDGVHMDEQSRMYGNWFPNLSFSRKLGSVRTQLSYTAKTQRPTYSQLSNNVTYVDRFTMQRGNPLLEPCTIHDISLVGTWRFLQLLVSYQQWRKEIIYWGDPIDNGNSMMMTYLNYHNRPTLNVSFSISPAIGFWHPNLNIGVKKQWMTIDGIEFNKPRPTIRFNNTF
;
A
#
# COMPACT_ATOMS: atom_id res chain seq x y z
N MET A 1 -2.32 -4.28 -21.39
CA MET A 1 -1.41 -3.42 -22.16
C MET A 1 -0.94 -2.29 -21.27
N SER A 2 0.34 -1.93 -21.29
CA SER A 2 0.86 -0.81 -20.48
C SER A 2 1.87 -0.01 -21.29
N GLY A 3 1.92 1.31 -21.08
CA GLY A 3 2.91 2.21 -21.63
C GLY A 3 3.42 3.14 -20.55
N PHE A 4 4.66 3.59 -20.62
CA PHE A 4 5.24 4.55 -19.68
C PHE A 4 6.08 5.59 -20.38
N ALA A 5 6.19 6.77 -19.77
CA ALA A 5 7.09 7.83 -20.16
C ALA A 5 7.77 8.40 -18.91
N GLU A 6 9.05 8.72 -19.00
CA GLU A 6 9.83 9.30 -17.92
C GLU A 6 10.69 10.44 -18.43
N TYR A 7 10.77 11.50 -17.65
CA TYR A 7 11.63 12.65 -17.85
C TYR A 7 12.44 12.92 -16.60
N SER A 8 13.76 12.97 -16.72
CA SER A 8 14.66 13.32 -15.63
C SER A 8 15.58 14.44 -16.04
N ARG A 9 15.75 15.42 -15.18
CA ARG A 9 16.63 16.57 -15.39
C ARG A 9 17.30 17.04 -14.13
N GLN A 10 18.57 17.36 -14.26
CA GLN A 10 19.34 18.04 -13.22
C GLN A 10 19.26 19.55 -13.39
N PHE A 11 18.84 20.24 -12.33
CA PHE A 11 18.79 21.68 -12.24
C PHE A 11 19.81 22.17 -11.19
N PRO A 12 20.21 23.45 -11.24
CA PRO A 12 21.07 24.01 -10.18
C PRO A 12 20.46 23.91 -8.77
N ILE A 13 19.12 23.86 -8.68
CA ILE A 13 18.37 23.74 -7.42
C ILE A 13 18.16 22.29 -6.95
N GLY A 14 18.42 21.28 -7.80
CA GLY A 14 18.19 19.88 -7.48
C GLY A 14 17.88 19.02 -8.71
N ASN A 15 17.65 17.73 -8.48
CA ASN A 15 17.28 16.77 -9.52
C ASN A 15 15.77 16.54 -9.49
N LEU A 16 15.12 16.66 -10.64
CA LEU A 16 13.70 16.40 -10.85
C LEU A 16 13.55 15.17 -11.76
N SER A 17 12.72 14.22 -11.33
CA SER A 17 12.27 13.10 -12.16
C SER A 17 10.74 13.08 -12.17
N LEU A 18 10.16 12.99 -13.34
CA LEU A 18 8.72 12.91 -13.59
C LEU A 18 8.47 11.66 -14.43
N GLY A 19 7.52 10.86 -14.02
CA GLY A 19 7.12 9.69 -14.80
C GLY A 19 5.60 9.54 -14.80
N VAL A 20 5.11 8.91 -15.83
CA VAL A 20 3.71 8.52 -15.92
C VAL A 20 3.62 7.15 -16.59
N ARG A 21 2.81 6.28 -16.00
CA ARG A 21 2.48 4.96 -16.56
C ARG A 21 0.99 4.88 -16.76
N TYR A 22 0.59 4.46 -17.96
CA TYR A 22 -0.80 4.10 -18.25
C TYR A 22 -0.92 2.59 -18.32
N GLU A 23 -1.92 2.04 -17.67
CA GLU A 23 -2.27 0.62 -17.73
C GLU A 23 -3.71 0.45 -18.16
N HIS A 24 -3.91 -0.40 -19.15
CA HIS A 24 -5.22 -0.89 -19.58
C HIS A 24 -5.28 -2.39 -19.34
N VAL A 25 -6.28 -2.81 -18.58
CA VAL A 25 -6.48 -4.22 -18.20
C VAL A 25 -7.94 -4.59 -18.42
N THR A 26 -8.17 -5.68 -19.14
CA THR A 26 -9.46 -6.35 -19.25
C THR A 26 -9.44 -7.57 -18.36
N PHE A 27 -10.48 -7.77 -17.60
CA PHE A 27 -10.71 -8.92 -16.75
C PHE A 27 -12.06 -9.53 -17.12
N ASP A 28 -12.02 -10.74 -17.70
CA ASP A 28 -13.19 -11.50 -18.09
C ASP A 28 -13.44 -12.59 -17.03
N TYR A 29 -14.63 -12.58 -16.45
CA TYR A 29 -15.03 -13.57 -15.45
C TYR A 29 -15.96 -14.61 -16.07
N TYR A 30 -15.63 -15.88 -15.87
CA TYR A 30 -16.43 -17.02 -16.31
C TYR A 30 -16.89 -17.84 -15.12
N LYS A 31 -18.16 -18.22 -15.11
CA LYS A 31 -18.72 -19.18 -14.15
C LYS A 31 -19.29 -20.35 -14.92
N ASP A 32 -18.84 -21.56 -14.62
CA ASP A 32 -19.25 -22.80 -15.30
C ASP A 32 -19.15 -22.71 -16.84
N GLY A 33 -18.11 -22.00 -17.33
CA GLY A 33 -17.89 -21.78 -18.76
C GLY A 33 -18.73 -20.66 -19.40
N VAL A 34 -19.62 -20.02 -18.64
CA VAL A 34 -20.44 -18.90 -19.10
C VAL A 34 -19.81 -17.57 -18.72
N HIS A 35 -19.65 -16.67 -19.69
CA HIS A 35 -19.15 -15.31 -19.45
C HIS A 35 -20.15 -14.49 -18.63
N MET A 36 -19.66 -13.85 -17.58
CA MET A 36 -20.48 -13.05 -16.66
C MET A 36 -20.14 -11.56 -16.82
N ASP A 37 -20.96 -10.84 -17.58
CA ASP A 37 -20.75 -9.41 -17.89
C ASP A 37 -20.70 -8.52 -16.65
N GLU A 38 -21.57 -8.79 -15.65
CA GLU A 38 -21.63 -8.01 -14.41
C GLU A 38 -20.35 -8.08 -13.57
N GLN A 39 -19.53 -9.12 -13.74
CA GLN A 39 -18.30 -9.37 -13.01
C GLN A 39 -17.07 -9.15 -13.88
N SER A 40 -17.24 -9.08 -15.20
CA SER A 40 -16.20 -8.71 -16.15
C SER A 40 -15.96 -7.20 -16.14
N ARG A 41 -14.72 -6.77 -16.15
CA ARG A 41 -14.37 -5.36 -15.97
C ARG A 41 -13.19 -4.94 -16.83
N MET A 42 -13.24 -3.66 -17.22
CA MET A 42 -12.16 -3.00 -17.94
C MET A 42 -11.66 -1.82 -17.11
N TYR A 43 -10.35 -1.74 -16.91
CA TYR A 43 -9.71 -0.67 -16.15
C TYR A 43 -8.69 0.06 -17.01
N GLY A 44 -8.80 1.39 -17.06
CA GLY A 44 -7.78 2.27 -17.62
C GLY A 44 -7.32 3.24 -16.54
N ASN A 45 -6.07 3.13 -16.10
CA ASN A 45 -5.56 3.95 -15.00
C ASN A 45 -4.21 4.58 -15.33
N TRP A 46 -4.03 5.81 -14.84
CA TRP A 46 -2.79 6.55 -14.91
C TRP A 46 -2.07 6.52 -13.57
N PHE A 47 -0.79 6.22 -13.60
CA PHE A 47 0.07 6.14 -12.43
C PHE A 47 1.21 7.13 -12.54
N PRO A 48 0.99 8.39 -12.10
CA PRO A 48 2.05 9.39 -12.06
C PRO A 48 3.06 9.05 -10.96
N ASN A 49 4.32 9.40 -11.20
CA ASN A 49 5.37 9.47 -10.21
C ASN A 49 6.14 10.78 -10.36
N LEU A 50 6.58 11.33 -9.24
CA LEU A 50 7.39 12.54 -9.16
C LEU A 50 8.43 12.34 -8.08
N SER A 51 9.68 12.71 -8.36
CA SER A 51 10.74 12.75 -7.37
C SER A 51 11.54 14.02 -7.54
N PHE A 52 11.74 14.74 -6.45
CA PHE A 52 12.61 15.89 -6.41
C PHE A 52 13.63 15.72 -5.29
N SER A 53 14.91 15.73 -5.62
CA SER A 53 15.99 15.62 -4.65
C SER A 53 16.90 16.81 -4.68
N ARG A 54 17.31 17.25 -3.50
CA ARG A 54 18.21 18.41 -3.31
C ARG A 54 19.16 18.16 -2.14
N LYS A 55 20.37 18.71 -2.26
CA LYS A 55 21.30 18.83 -1.14
C LYS A 55 21.20 20.23 -0.53
N LEU A 56 20.80 20.31 0.74
CA LEU A 56 20.69 21.53 1.53
C LEU A 56 21.86 21.54 2.53
N GLY A 57 22.97 22.17 2.17
CA GLY A 57 24.21 22.09 2.96
C GLY A 57 24.68 20.65 3.09
N SER A 58 24.72 20.11 4.31
CA SER A 58 25.11 18.73 4.60
C SER A 58 23.94 17.73 4.59
N VAL A 59 22.70 18.20 4.46
CA VAL A 59 21.48 17.38 4.45
C VAL A 59 21.09 17.08 3.00
N ARG A 60 20.89 15.82 2.68
CA ARG A 60 20.25 15.39 1.42
C ARG A 60 18.77 15.19 1.66
N THR A 61 17.94 15.87 0.88
CA THR A 61 16.48 15.77 0.97
C THR A 61 15.91 15.22 -0.33
N GLN A 62 14.85 14.43 -0.20
CA GLN A 62 14.09 13.90 -1.33
C GLN A 62 12.61 13.94 -1.00
N LEU A 63 11.83 14.59 -1.84
CA LEU A 63 10.38 14.55 -1.85
C LEU A 63 9.95 13.67 -3.01
N SER A 64 9.05 12.73 -2.75
CA SER A 64 8.51 11.86 -3.79
C SER A 64 7.00 11.71 -3.66
N TYR A 65 6.36 11.54 -4.81
CA TYR A 65 4.96 11.16 -4.94
C TYR A 65 4.85 10.00 -5.92
N THR A 66 4.12 8.97 -5.54
CA THR A 66 3.82 7.84 -6.41
C THR A 66 2.36 7.43 -6.30
N ALA A 67 1.76 7.08 -7.44
CA ALA A 67 0.49 6.39 -7.48
C ALA A 67 0.69 4.97 -8.01
N LYS A 68 0.06 3.98 -7.36
CA LYS A 68 0.14 2.58 -7.75
C LYS A 68 -1.17 1.86 -7.46
N THR A 69 -1.39 0.72 -8.11
CA THR A 69 -2.56 -0.12 -7.89
C THR A 69 -2.16 -1.47 -7.30
N GLN A 70 -3.05 -2.01 -6.47
CA GLN A 70 -3.02 -3.38 -6.02
C GLN A 70 -4.32 -4.05 -6.46
N ARG A 71 -4.19 -5.05 -7.34
CA ARG A 71 -5.34 -5.79 -7.86
C ARG A 71 -5.71 -6.94 -6.95
N PRO A 72 -7.00 -7.31 -6.89
CA PRO A 72 -7.40 -8.55 -6.25
C PRO A 72 -6.71 -9.75 -6.90
N THR A 73 -6.38 -10.74 -6.11
CA THR A 73 -5.91 -12.04 -6.62
C THR A 73 -7.09 -12.89 -7.09
N TYR A 74 -6.84 -13.91 -7.91
CA TYR A 74 -7.89 -14.83 -8.36
C TYR A 74 -8.62 -15.51 -7.21
N SER A 75 -7.90 -15.88 -6.14
CA SER A 75 -8.51 -16.48 -4.95
C SER A 75 -9.43 -15.51 -4.21
N GLN A 76 -9.09 -14.21 -4.20
CA GLN A 76 -9.95 -13.18 -3.60
C GLN A 76 -11.21 -12.91 -4.42
N LEU A 77 -11.16 -13.15 -5.74
CA LEU A 77 -12.30 -12.99 -6.65
C LEU A 77 -13.16 -14.25 -6.77
N SER A 78 -12.66 -15.42 -6.34
CA SER A 78 -13.39 -16.68 -6.40
C SER A 78 -14.60 -16.67 -5.47
N ASN A 79 -15.77 -17.04 -5.99
CA ASN A 79 -16.99 -17.18 -5.16
C ASN A 79 -17.15 -18.57 -4.51
N ASN A 80 -16.14 -19.42 -4.62
CA ASN A 80 -16.17 -20.74 -4.01
C ASN A 80 -16.11 -20.64 -2.50
N VAL A 81 -17.03 -21.34 -1.82
CA VAL A 81 -17.04 -21.44 -0.36
C VAL A 81 -16.12 -22.56 0.08
N THR A 82 -15.23 -22.25 1.01
CA THR A 82 -14.33 -23.22 1.64
C THR A 82 -14.57 -23.21 3.15
N TYR A 83 -14.62 -24.39 3.75
CA TYR A 83 -14.70 -24.54 5.20
C TYR A 83 -13.29 -24.43 5.80
N VAL A 84 -13.07 -23.45 6.67
CA VAL A 84 -11.82 -23.29 7.43
C VAL A 84 -11.84 -24.21 8.66
N ASP A 85 -12.98 -24.18 9.36
CA ASP A 85 -13.28 -25.04 10.49
C ASP A 85 -14.80 -25.25 10.62
N ARG A 86 -15.25 -25.87 11.74
CA ARG A 86 -16.66 -26.20 11.98
C ARG A 86 -17.60 -24.98 11.99
N PHE A 87 -17.10 -23.81 12.35
CA PHE A 87 -17.87 -22.59 12.56
C PHE A 87 -17.46 -21.46 11.61
N THR A 88 -16.42 -21.66 10.82
CA THR A 88 -15.85 -20.63 9.95
C THR A 88 -15.83 -21.10 8.51
N MET A 89 -16.52 -20.35 7.67
CA MET A 89 -16.49 -20.50 6.22
C MET A 89 -15.76 -19.30 5.60
N GLN A 90 -15.15 -19.51 4.46
CA GLN A 90 -14.46 -18.49 3.69
C GLN A 90 -14.89 -18.51 2.24
N ARG A 91 -15.06 -17.33 1.66
CA ARG A 91 -15.22 -17.15 0.22
C ARG A 91 -14.51 -15.89 -0.25
N GLY A 92 -14.17 -15.82 -1.53
CA GLY A 92 -13.78 -14.58 -2.15
C GLY A 92 -15.00 -13.71 -2.51
N ASN A 93 -14.73 -12.59 -3.16
CA ASN A 93 -15.75 -11.64 -3.61
C ASN A 93 -15.44 -11.20 -5.04
N PRO A 94 -16.22 -11.67 -6.04
CA PRO A 94 -16.05 -11.30 -7.45
C PRO A 94 -16.23 -9.80 -7.74
N LEU A 95 -16.87 -9.06 -6.81
CA LEU A 95 -17.14 -7.63 -6.94
C LEU A 95 -15.98 -6.75 -6.47
N LEU A 96 -14.87 -7.32 -6.04
CA LEU A 96 -13.72 -6.54 -5.62
C LEU A 96 -13.16 -5.67 -6.74
N GLU A 97 -12.87 -4.45 -6.38
CA GLU A 97 -12.22 -3.47 -7.24
C GLU A 97 -10.74 -3.33 -6.87
N PRO A 98 -9.88 -2.93 -7.83
CA PRO A 98 -8.48 -2.64 -7.54
C PRO A 98 -8.33 -1.51 -6.52
N CYS A 99 -7.45 -1.71 -5.55
CA CYS A 99 -7.04 -0.69 -4.61
C CYS A 99 -6.08 0.29 -5.29
N THR A 100 -6.26 1.58 -5.09
CA THR A 100 -5.30 2.61 -5.51
C THR A 100 -4.60 3.20 -4.30
N ILE A 101 -3.28 3.32 -4.37
CA ILE A 101 -2.42 3.82 -3.29
C ILE A 101 -1.69 5.06 -3.79
N HIS A 102 -1.95 6.20 -3.16
CA HIS A 102 -1.20 7.43 -3.34
C HIS A 102 -0.23 7.57 -2.17
N ASP A 103 1.05 7.73 -2.46
CA ASP A 103 2.12 7.85 -1.46
C ASP A 103 2.87 9.16 -1.69
N ILE A 104 2.91 10.01 -0.67
CA ILE A 104 3.76 11.21 -0.62
C ILE A 104 4.78 10.96 0.47
N SER A 105 6.07 11.02 0.15
CA SER A 105 7.12 10.80 1.13
C SER A 105 8.22 11.85 1.05
N LEU A 106 8.69 12.25 2.23
CA LEU A 106 9.83 13.13 2.43
C LEU A 106 10.92 12.36 3.18
N VAL A 107 12.09 12.29 2.58
CA VAL A 107 13.28 11.70 3.19
C VAL A 107 14.33 12.78 3.40
N GLY A 108 14.86 12.87 4.60
CA GLY A 108 16.02 13.70 4.95
C GLY A 108 17.16 12.82 5.45
N THR A 109 18.35 12.93 4.86
CA THR A 109 19.52 12.16 5.27
C THR A 109 20.67 13.11 5.62
N TRP A 110 21.21 12.97 6.84
CA TRP A 110 22.36 13.69 7.32
C TRP A 110 23.36 12.74 7.97
N ARG A 111 24.51 12.58 7.33
CA ARG A 111 25.54 11.61 7.75
C ARG A 111 24.91 10.20 7.92
N PHE A 112 24.86 9.71 9.15
CA PHE A 112 24.31 8.40 9.52
C PHE A 112 22.86 8.47 10.04
N LEU A 113 22.22 9.64 9.95
CA LEU A 113 20.83 9.87 10.39
C LEU A 113 19.92 9.99 9.19
N GLN A 114 18.76 9.35 9.26
CA GLN A 114 17.71 9.46 8.25
C GLN A 114 16.36 9.67 8.92
N LEU A 115 15.60 10.66 8.43
CA LEU A 115 14.21 10.87 8.76
C LEU A 115 13.36 10.58 7.52
N LEU A 116 12.35 9.74 7.68
CA LEU A 116 11.32 9.47 6.69
C LEU A 116 9.97 9.91 7.25
N VAL A 117 9.25 10.72 6.48
CA VAL A 117 7.84 11.02 6.72
C VAL A 117 7.08 10.60 5.47
N SER A 118 6.11 9.72 5.61
CA SER A 118 5.29 9.21 4.50
C SER A 118 3.82 9.30 4.85
N TYR A 119 3.03 9.88 3.93
CA TYR A 119 1.58 9.89 3.98
C TYR A 119 1.04 9.06 2.83
N GLN A 120 0.27 8.03 3.15
CA GLN A 120 -0.33 7.12 2.19
C GLN A 120 -1.85 7.21 2.27
N GLN A 121 -2.48 7.35 1.12
CA GLN A 121 -3.92 7.26 0.99
C GLN A 121 -4.29 6.00 0.21
N TRP A 122 -4.93 5.07 0.89
CA TRP A 122 -5.43 3.81 0.32
C TRP A 122 -6.89 3.98 -0.03
N ARG A 123 -7.22 3.87 -1.31
CA ARG A 123 -8.60 3.92 -1.80
C ARG A 123 -9.03 2.55 -2.27
N LYS A 124 -10.20 2.10 -1.83
CA LYS A 124 -10.75 0.77 -2.11
C LYS A 124 -9.78 -0.33 -1.66
N GLU A 125 -9.20 -0.17 -0.47
CA GLU A 125 -8.32 -1.18 0.09
C GLU A 125 -9.05 -2.50 0.27
N ILE A 126 -8.42 -3.60 -0.18
CA ILE A 126 -8.98 -4.93 -0.03
C ILE A 126 -8.66 -5.41 1.38
N ILE A 127 -9.69 -5.55 2.20
CA ILE A 127 -9.59 -6.05 3.56
C ILE A 127 -10.29 -7.41 3.69
N TYR A 128 -9.80 -8.23 4.60
CA TYR A 128 -10.39 -9.50 4.98
C TYR A 128 -11.27 -9.27 6.20
N TRP A 129 -12.54 -9.61 6.09
CA TRP A 129 -13.55 -9.29 7.08
C TRP A 129 -14.45 -10.48 7.35
N GLY A 130 -14.93 -10.61 8.58
CA GLY A 130 -15.82 -11.67 9.00
C GLY A 130 -17.20 -11.13 9.38
N ASP A 131 -18.24 -11.68 8.75
CA ASP A 131 -19.63 -11.41 9.08
C ASP A 131 -20.24 -12.59 9.82
N PRO A 132 -20.93 -12.38 10.95
CA PRO A 132 -21.63 -13.46 11.63
C PRO A 132 -22.79 -13.94 10.79
N ILE A 133 -22.95 -15.27 10.71
CA ILE A 133 -24.05 -15.97 10.06
C ILE A 133 -24.72 -16.91 11.08
N ASP A 134 -25.87 -17.50 10.72
CA ASP A 134 -26.61 -18.43 11.59
C ASP A 134 -26.90 -17.88 13.00
N ASN A 135 -27.38 -16.62 13.08
CA ASN A 135 -27.63 -15.92 14.33
C ASN A 135 -26.37 -15.80 15.23
N GLY A 136 -25.19 -15.74 14.62
CA GLY A 136 -23.91 -15.60 15.32
C GLY A 136 -23.23 -16.93 15.70
N ASN A 137 -23.81 -18.05 15.33
CA ASN A 137 -23.23 -19.38 15.61
C ASN A 137 -22.07 -19.73 14.68
N SER A 138 -21.99 -19.09 13.51
CA SER A 138 -20.93 -19.29 12.51
C SER A 138 -20.49 -17.94 11.93
N MET A 139 -19.34 -17.94 11.27
CA MET A 139 -18.74 -16.76 10.65
C MET A 139 -18.44 -17.00 9.18
N MET A 140 -18.83 -16.05 8.34
CA MET A 140 -18.42 -16.02 6.93
C MET A 140 -17.30 -15.02 6.75
N MET A 141 -16.10 -15.50 6.46
CA MET A 141 -14.94 -14.68 6.12
C MET A 141 -14.95 -14.35 4.63
N THR A 142 -14.84 -13.07 4.29
CA THR A 142 -14.82 -12.61 2.90
C THR A 142 -13.90 -11.40 2.71
N TYR A 143 -13.68 -11.02 1.47
CA TYR A 143 -12.93 -9.81 1.13
C TYR A 143 -13.89 -8.69 0.72
N LEU A 144 -13.59 -7.48 1.16
CA LEU A 144 -14.36 -6.29 0.77
C LEU A 144 -13.42 -5.10 0.52
N ASN A 145 -13.92 -4.12 -0.25
CA ASN A 145 -13.18 -2.89 -0.47
C ASN A 145 -13.52 -1.87 0.63
N TYR A 146 -12.53 -1.52 1.44
CA TYR A 146 -12.64 -0.42 2.37
C TYR A 146 -12.42 0.92 1.63
N HIS A 147 -13.36 1.85 1.79
CA HIS A 147 -13.44 3.05 0.95
C HIS A 147 -12.17 3.89 0.94
N ASN A 148 -11.66 4.27 2.11
CA ASN A 148 -10.52 5.18 2.22
C ASN A 148 -9.78 5.03 3.56
N ARG A 149 -8.49 4.69 3.52
CA ARG A 149 -7.64 4.57 4.70
C ARG A 149 -6.39 5.43 4.58
N PRO A 150 -6.42 6.66 5.11
CA PRO A 150 -5.21 7.46 5.28
C PRO A 150 -4.26 6.81 6.29
N THR A 151 -2.97 6.91 6.03
CA THR A 151 -1.92 6.38 6.92
C THR A 151 -0.76 7.34 6.94
N LEU A 152 -0.32 7.76 8.12
CA LEU A 152 0.90 8.52 8.35
C LEU A 152 1.95 7.61 8.97
N ASN A 153 3.14 7.61 8.39
CA ASN A 153 4.30 6.92 8.93
C ASN A 153 5.45 7.90 9.11
N VAL A 154 5.99 7.96 10.30
CA VAL A 154 7.19 8.73 10.63
C VAL A 154 8.24 7.76 11.18
N SER A 155 9.43 7.76 10.60
CA SER A 155 10.49 6.84 10.96
C SER A 155 11.84 7.58 11.00
N PHE A 156 12.57 7.35 12.07
CA PHE A 156 13.91 7.88 12.28
C PHE A 156 14.90 6.73 12.39
N SER A 157 15.94 6.77 11.57
CA SER A 157 16.96 5.72 11.50
C SER A 157 18.34 6.29 11.85
N ILE A 158 19.10 5.55 12.63
CA ILE A 158 20.46 5.83 13.02
C ILE A 158 21.33 4.65 12.58
N SER A 159 22.30 4.88 11.67
CA SER A 159 23.12 3.82 11.07
C SER A 159 24.59 4.26 10.98
N PRO A 160 25.29 4.42 12.12
CA PRO A 160 26.72 4.77 12.11
C PRO A 160 27.58 3.58 11.66
N ALA A 161 28.73 3.89 11.03
CA ALA A 161 29.79 2.93 10.81
C ALA A 161 30.86 3.12 11.91
N ILE A 162 31.06 2.11 12.74
CA ILE A 162 32.02 2.15 13.87
C ILE A 162 33.05 1.03 13.65
N GLY A 163 34.09 1.32 12.85
CA GLY A 163 35.02 0.32 12.40
C GLY A 163 34.33 -0.76 11.55
N PHE A 164 34.42 -2.03 12.01
CA PHE A 164 33.74 -3.17 11.36
C PHE A 164 32.28 -3.36 11.80
N TRP A 165 31.83 -2.60 12.79
CA TRP A 165 30.49 -2.71 13.34
C TRP A 165 29.55 -1.69 12.71
N HIS A 166 28.40 -2.16 12.17
CA HIS A 166 27.37 -1.36 11.49
C HIS A 166 26.00 -1.54 12.15
N PRO A 167 25.77 -0.91 13.33
CA PRO A 167 24.46 -0.95 13.96
C PRO A 167 23.44 -0.14 13.18
N ASN A 168 22.18 -0.60 13.17
CA ASN A 168 21.07 0.13 12.64
C ASN A 168 19.94 0.15 13.66
N LEU A 169 19.60 1.34 14.16
CA LEU A 169 18.45 1.57 15.02
C LEU A 169 17.38 2.33 14.22
N ASN A 170 16.18 1.77 14.13
CA ASN A 170 15.02 2.41 13.53
C ASN A 170 13.93 2.57 14.58
N ILE A 171 13.47 3.80 14.77
CA ILE A 171 12.35 4.15 15.65
C ILE A 171 11.28 4.80 14.77
N GLY A 172 10.06 4.30 14.84
CA GLY A 172 8.97 4.80 14.02
C GLY A 172 7.63 4.81 14.72
N VAL A 173 6.72 5.59 14.18
CA VAL A 173 5.31 5.62 14.56
C VAL A 173 4.48 5.56 13.30
N LYS A 174 3.55 4.61 13.25
CA LYS A 174 2.54 4.49 12.20
C LYS A 174 1.17 4.78 12.80
N LYS A 175 0.45 5.72 12.21
CA LYS A 175 -0.94 6.00 12.52
C LYS A 175 -1.78 5.82 11.26
N GLN A 176 -2.87 5.09 11.38
CA GLN A 176 -3.87 4.95 10.33
C GLN A 176 -5.20 5.49 10.84
N TRP A 177 -6.05 5.93 9.92
CA TRP A 177 -7.42 6.34 10.23
C TRP A 177 -8.35 5.39 9.50
N MET A 178 -9.01 4.55 10.27
CA MET A 178 -9.89 3.49 9.77
C MET A 178 -10.97 3.22 10.81
N THR A 179 -12.21 3.18 10.36
CA THR A 179 -13.37 2.83 11.20
C THR A 179 -14.21 1.81 10.45
N ILE A 180 -14.48 0.66 11.08
CA ILE A 180 -15.31 -0.41 10.53
C ILE A 180 -16.34 -0.77 11.58
N ASP A 181 -17.63 -0.78 11.23
CA ASP A 181 -18.75 -1.11 12.11
C ASP A 181 -18.70 -0.34 13.45
N GLY A 182 -18.32 0.95 13.39
CA GLY A 182 -18.19 1.80 14.57
C GLY A 182 -16.93 1.58 15.40
N ILE A 183 -16.09 0.60 15.06
CA ILE A 183 -14.82 0.33 15.75
C ILE A 183 -13.71 1.12 15.10
N GLU A 184 -13.04 1.95 15.90
CA GLU A 184 -11.92 2.77 15.45
C GLU A 184 -10.57 2.05 15.57
N PHE A 185 -9.83 1.99 14.45
CA PHE A 185 -8.47 1.45 14.37
C PHE A 185 -7.41 2.57 14.27
N ASN A 186 -7.63 3.68 14.99
CA ASN A 186 -6.88 4.93 14.84
C ASN A 186 -5.68 5.04 15.81
N LYS A 187 -5.40 4.03 16.63
CA LYS A 187 -4.33 4.10 17.64
C LYS A 187 -2.96 4.14 16.95
N PRO A 188 -2.06 5.06 17.33
CA PRO A 188 -0.68 5.05 16.87
C PRO A 188 0.03 3.74 17.24
N ARG A 189 0.80 3.20 16.32
CA ARG A 189 1.58 1.97 16.53
C ARG A 189 3.06 2.34 16.53
N PRO A 190 3.73 2.42 17.70
CA PRO A 190 5.16 2.61 17.77
C PRO A 190 5.89 1.36 17.29
N THR A 191 7.03 1.54 16.68
CA THR A 191 7.90 0.46 16.23
C THR A 191 9.35 0.80 16.58
N ILE A 192 10.03 -0.13 17.23
CA ILE A 192 11.46 -0.05 17.47
C ILE A 192 12.08 -1.30 16.83
N ARG A 193 13.06 -1.10 15.97
CA ARG A 193 13.79 -2.19 15.32
C ARG A 193 15.28 -1.92 15.45
N PHE A 194 16.00 -2.91 15.95
CA PHE A 194 17.46 -2.91 16.02
C PHE A 194 18.00 -4.05 15.18
N ASN A 195 18.89 -3.73 14.24
CA ASN A 195 19.65 -4.71 13.46
C ASN A 195 21.13 -4.48 13.71
N ASN A 196 21.88 -5.55 13.67
CA ASN A 196 23.30 -5.55 13.96
C ASN A 196 24.05 -6.34 12.88
N THR A 197 25.08 -5.72 12.28
CA THR A 197 25.91 -6.36 11.27
C THR A 197 27.37 -6.12 11.62
N PHE A 198 28.18 -7.17 11.53
CA PHE A 198 29.63 -7.16 11.79
C PHE A 198 30.39 -7.44 10.52
#